data_f1c278d5f9560d133e9ac3730f66c889
#
_entry.id   f1c278d5f9560d133e9ac3730f66c889
#
_cell.length_a   1.000
_cell.length_b   1.000
_cell.length_c   1.000
_cell.angle_alpha   90.00
_cell.angle_beta   90.00
_cell.angle_gamma   90.00
#
_symmetry.space_group_name_H-M   'P 1'
#
loop_
_entity.id
_entity.type
_entity.pdbx_description
1 polymer ?
#
loop_
_entity_poly.entity_id
_entity_poly.type
_entity_poly.pdbx_seq_one_letter_code
_entity_poly.pdbx_strand_id
1 'polypeptide(L)'
;MIEIIDTNDSRAVRNKNNVLALYDLMINTKKSEEGTAKFVSPAYIQHNPLIADGSIALGKFFAQITRERARARVVVHRIIAVGDYVWAHVNFLNLFNDDPEDTGIAGVDIYRMDADGKAIEHWDTLQVVGDPTNAAPLIAPNIPRANPYGMF
;
A
#
# COMPACT_ATOMS: atom_id res chain seq x y z
N MET A 1 3.96 8.46 -14.35
CA MET A 1 3.66 8.86 -12.96
C MET A 1 3.80 10.37 -12.84
N ILE A 2 2.86 11.04 -12.17
CA ILE A 2 2.92 12.48 -11.84
C ILE A 2 3.43 12.60 -10.40
N GLU A 3 4.44 13.44 -10.18
CA GLU A 3 5.00 13.74 -8.86
C GLU A 3 4.68 15.19 -8.50
N ILE A 4 4.18 15.41 -7.29
CA ILE A 4 3.90 16.74 -6.74
C ILE A 4 4.70 16.85 -5.43
N ILE A 5 5.82 17.54 -5.49
CA ILE A 5 6.80 17.58 -4.41
C ILE A 5 7.65 18.85 -4.50
N ASP A 6 8.01 19.43 -3.36
CA ASP A 6 9.12 20.37 -3.29
C ASP A 6 10.44 19.59 -3.32
N THR A 7 11.17 19.71 -4.41
CA THR A 7 12.46 19.02 -4.60
C THR A 7 13.57 19.55 -3.70
N ASN A 8 13.38 20.69 -3.03
CA ASN A 8 14.30 21.22 -2.02
C ASN A 8 14.03 20.65 -0.62
N ASP A 9 12.87 20.05 -0.40
CA ASP A 9 12.58 19.30 0.84
C ASP A 9 13.16 17.89 0.74
N SER A 10 14.39 17.70 1.22
CA SER A 10 15.08 16.40 1.18
C SER A 10 14.34 15.30 1.94
N ARG A 11 13.56 15.65 2.98
CA ARG A 11 12.73 14.72 3.74
C ARG A 11 11.56 14.22 2.90
N ALA A 12 10.83 15.12 2.26
CA ALA A 12 9.73 14.74 1.37
C ALA A 12 10.22 13.90 0.20
N VAL A 13 11.36 14.27 -0.41
CA VAL A 13 12.00 13.49 -1.49
C VAL A 13 12.36 12.07 -1.03
N ARG A 14 12.99 11.93 0.14
CA ARG A 14 13.32 10.63 0.73
C ARG A 14 12.06 9.81 1.00
N ASN A 15 11.06 10.39 1.66
CA ASN A 15 9.82 9.73 2.05
C ASN A 15 9.08 9.20 0.82
N LYS A 16 8.94 10.03 -0.23
CA LYS A 16 8.39 9.61 -1.52
C LYS A 16 9.13 8.41 -2.11
N ASN A 17 10.46 8.49 -2.16
CA ASN A 17 11.29 7.42 -2.73
C ASN A 17 11.15 6.12 -1.94
N ASN A 18 11.05 6.21 -0.61
CA ASN A 18 10.87 5.03 0.26
C ASN A 18 9.49 4.37 0.04
N VAL A 19 8.42 5.14 -0.15
CA VAL A 19 7.09 4.59 -0.47
C VAL A 19 7.10 3.92 -1.86
N LEU A 20 7.73 4.53 -2.86
CA LEU A 20 7.87 3.90 -4.18
C LEU A 20 8.65 2.59 -4.11
N ALA A 21 9.76 2.56 -3.35
CA ALA A 21 10.56 1.36 -3.15
C ALA A 21 9.82 0.29 -2.34
N LEU A 22 8.98 0.70 -1.38
CA LEU A 22 8.10 -0.22 -0.63
C LEU A 22 7.13 -0.93 -1.58
N TYR A 23 6.42 -0.20 -2.44
CA TYR A 23 5.52 -0.80 -3.43
C TYR A 23 6.24 -1.77 -4.36
N ASP A 24 7.41 -1.35 -4.87
CA ASP A 24 8.18 -2.19 -5.79
C ASP A 24 8.61 -3.50 -5.12
N LEU A 25 9.21 -3.45 -3.96
CA LEU A 25 9.61 -4.66 -3.23
C LEU A 25 8.40 -5.48 -2.78
N MET A 26 7.41 -4.83 -2.18
CA MET A 26 6.30 -5.53 -1.54
C MET A 26 5.42 -6.26 -2.56
N ILE A 27 5.15 -5.63 -3.71
CA ILE A 27 4.17 -6.14 -4.68
C ILE A 27 4.81 -6.51 -6.02
N ASN A 28 5.57 -5.60 -6.66
CA ASN A 28 6.04 -5.80 -8.02
C ASN A 28 7.12 -6.87 -8.11
N THR A 29 8.11 -6.85 -7.21
CA THR A 29 9.22 -7.81 -7.20
C THR A 29 9.02 -8.98 -6.24
N LYS A 30 7.83 -9.06 -5.57
CA LYS A 30 7.43 -10.18 -4.69
C LYS A 30 8.35 -10.39 -3.46
N LYS A 31 9.03 -9.35 -3.02
CA LYS A 31 9.91 -9.33 -1.84
C LYS A 31 9.23 -8.64 -0.66
N SER A 32 7.98 -9.05 -0.36
CA SER A 32 7.09 -8.32 0.55
C SER A 32 7.68 -8.15 1.95
N GLU A 33 8.23 -9.22 2.54
CA GLU A 33 8.81 -9.17 3.89
C GLU A 33 10.10 -8.35 3.94
N GLU A 34 10.93 -8.38 2.88
CA GLU A 34 12.12 -7.53 2.74
C GLU A 34 11.73 -6.05 2.65
N GLY A 35 10.74 -5.73 1.82
CA GLY A 35 10.26 -4.35 1.63
C GLY A 35 9.69 -3.77 2.92
N THR A 36 8.83 -4.51 3.62
CA THR A 36 8.24 -4.03 4.87
C THR A 36 9.25 -3.96 6.01
N ALA A 37 10.18 -4.88 6.13
CA ALA A 37 11.26 -4.79 7.12
C ALA A 37 12.14 -3.54 6.94
N LYS A 38 12.35 -3.13 5.69
CA LYS A 38 13.19 -1.98 5.34
C LYS A 38 12.47 -0.64 5.50
N PHE A 39 11.23 -0.54 5.04
CA PHE A 39 10.53 0.73 4.87
C PHE A 39 9.35 0.95 5.81
N VAL A 40 8.99 -0.03 6.63
CA VAL A 40 7.88 0.06 7.57
C VAL A 40 8.37 -0.16 9.00
N SER A 41 7.89 0.67 9.93
CA SER A 41 8.22 0.55 11.34
C SER A 41 7.62 -0.73 11.95
N PRO A 42 8.31 -1.39 12.88
CA PRO A 42 7.72 -2.47 13.67
C PRO A 42 6.44 -2.04 14.42
N ALA A 43 6.34 -0.77 14.80
CA ALA A 43 5.19 -0.18 15.50
C ALA A 43 4.16 0.46 14.53
N TYR A 44 4.15 0.05 13.28
CA TYR A 44 3.24 0.56 12.26
C TYR A 44 1.77 0.32 12.59
N ILE A 45 0.98 1.39 12.50
CA ILE A 45 -0.46 1.40 12.73
C ILE A 45 -1.18 1.26 11.39
N GLN A 46 -2.09 0.30 11.30
CA GLN A 46 -2.86 0.01 10.10
C GLN A 46 -4.33 0.40 10.29
N HIS A 47 -4.87 1.22 9.38
CA HIS A 47 -6.27 1.59 9.37
C HIS A 47 -7.12 0.77 8.38
N ASN A 48 -6.50 0.09 7.42
CA ASN A 48 -7.24 -0.88 6.59
C ASN A 48 -7.73 -2.04 7.48
N PRO A 49 -9.05 -2.31 7.51
CA PRO A 49 -9.63 -3.29 8.44
C PRO A 49 -9.20 -4.74 8.21
N LEU A 50 -8.62 -5.05 7.05
CA LEU A 50 -8.25 -6.41 6.67
C LEU A 50 -6.82 -6.79 7.07
N ILE A 51 -6.00 -5.82 7.46
CA ILE A 51 -4.57 -6.02 7.71
C ILE A 51 -4.27 -5.69 9.18
N ALA A 52 -3.60 -6.59 9.86
CA ALA A 52 -3.16 -6.35 11.24
C ALA A 52 -1.98 -5.36 11.30
N ASP A 53 -1.75 -4.80 12.48
CA ASP A 53 -0.68 -3.85 12.74
C ASP A 53 0.72 -4.46 12.63
N GLY A 54 1.69 -3.58 12.39
CA GLY A 54 3.11 -3.91 12.36
C GLY A 54 3.63 -4.34 10.99
N SER A 55 4.90 -4.10 10.77
CA SER A 55 5.58 -4.40 9.49
C SER A 55 5.55 -5.88 9.14
N ILE A 56 5.60 -6.76 10.15
CA ILE A 56 5.60 -8.22 9.94
C ILE A 56 4.24 -8.68 9.41
N ALA A 57 3.13 -8.18 9.96
CA ALA A 57 1.79 -8.55 9.51
C ALA A 57 1.55 -8.07 8.07
N LEU A 58 1.92 -6.84 7.76
CA LEU A 58 1.84 -6.29 6.41
C LEU A 58 2.66 -7.11 5.41
N GLY A 59 3.91 -7.45 5.77
CA GLY A 59 4.80 -8.24 4.92
C GLY A 59 4.23 -9.62 4.62
N LYS A 60 3.71 -10.33 5.64
CA LYS A 60 3.08 -11.64 5.47
C LYS A 60 1.81 -11.59 4.63
N PHE A 61 0.97 -10.57 4.82
CA PHE A 61 -0.25 -10.37 4.05
C PHE A 61 0.06 -10.28 2.54
N PHE A 62 0.97 -9.41 2.14
CA PHE A 62 1.34 -9.27 0.73
C PHE A 62 2.19 -10.44 0.22
N ALA A 63 3.02 -11.06 1.05
CA ALA A 63 3.75 -12.27 0.66
C ALA A 63 2.82 -13.44 0.30
N GLN A 64 1.70 -13.59 1.03
CA GLN A 64 0.69 -14.57 0.68
C GLN A 64 0.04 -14.26 -0.67
N ILE A 65 -0.47 -13.02 -0.84
CA ILE A 65 -1.10 -12.59 -2.11
C ILE A 65 -0.17 -12.80 -3.29
N THR A 66 1.05 -12.29 -3.21
CA THR A 66 1.98 -12.30 -4.33
C THR A 66 2.52 -13.68 -4.66
N ARG A 67 2.53 -14.63 -3.70
CA ARG A 67 2.83 -16.04 -3.94
C ARG A 67 1.72 -16.74 -4.74
N GLU A 68 0.48 -16.41 -4.43
CA GLU A 68 -0.70 -16.99 -5.08
C GLU A 68 -1.03 -16.32 -6.42
N ARG A 69 -0.57 -15.09 -6.61
CA ARG A 69 -0.88 -14.22 -7.76
C ARG A 69 0.39 -13.71 -8.44
N ALA A 70 0.88 -14.48 -9.39
CA ALA A 70 2.12 -14.15 -10.11
C ALA A 70 2.04 -12.82 -10.87
N ARG A 71 0.83 -12.44 -11.30
CA ARG A 71 0.57 -11.18 -12.03
C ARG A 71 0.31 -9.99 -11.12
N ALA A 72 0.19 -10.18 -9.79
CA ALA A 72 -0.05 -9.09 -8.86
C ALA A 72 1.00 -7.99 -9.02
N ARG A 73 0.53 -6.76 -9.20
CA ARG A 73 1.38 -5.57 -9.34
C ARG A 73 0.64 -4.31 -8.90
N VAL A 74 1.41 -3.29 -8.60
CA VAL A 74 0.90 -1.94 -8.35
C VAL A 74 1.50 -0.96 -9.35
N VAL A 75 0.64 -0.08 -9.87
CA VAL A 75 1.03 1.03 -10.75
C VAL A 75 0.74 2.33 -10.03
N VAL A 76 1.76 3.13 -9.76
CA VAL A 76 1.60 4.46 -9.17
C VAL A 76 1.33 5.47 -10.28
N HIS A 77 0.17 6.13 -10.23
CA HIS A 77 -0.22 7.15 -11.21
C HIS A 77 0.18 8.54 -10.77
N ARG A 78 -0.02 8.86 -9.49
CA ARG A 78 0.30 10.16 -8.89
C ARG A 78 0.86 9.94 -7.50
N ILE A 79 1.82 10.78 -7.10
CA ILE A 79 2.35 10.77 -5.74
C ILE A 79 2.60 12.19 -5.28
N ILE A 80 2.20 12.48 -4.04
CA ILE A 80 2.37 13.78 -3.39
C ILE A 80 3.14 13.53 -2.11
N ALA A 81 4.17 14.32 -1.83
CA ALA A 81 4.89 14.25 -0.56
C ALA A 81 5.09 15.65 0.02
N VAL A 82 4.69 15.82 1.27
CA VAL A 82 4.81 17.06 2.03
C VAL A 82 5.16 16.72 3.47
N GLY A 83 6.34 17.15 3.93
CA GLY A 83 6.80 16.86 5.29
C GLY A 83 6.84 15.35 5.57
N ASP A 84 6.06 14.91 6.55
CA ASP A 84 6.01 13.52 6.98
C ASP A 84 4.94 12.68 6.24
N TYR A 85 4.17 13.29 5.35
CA TYR A 85 3.10 12.61 4.66
C TYR A 85 3.43 12.31 3.19
N VAL A 86 3.04 11.12 2.75
CA VAL A 86 3.07 10.70 1.35
C VAL A 86 1.69 10.17 0.97
N TRP A 87 1.13 10.73 -0.10
CA TRP A 87 -0.13 10.29 -0.69
C TRP A 87 0.13 9.70 -2.06
N ALA A 88 -0.34 8.50 -2.30
CA ALA A 88 -0.15 7.82 -3.56
C ALA A 88 -1.49 7.39 -4.16
N HIS A 89 -1.77 7.84 -5.39
CA HIS A 89 -2.89 7.33 -6.18
C HIS A 89 -2.39 6.20 -7.06
N VAL A 90 -2.89 5.00 -6.80
CA VAL A 90 -2.38 3.76 -7.36
C VAL A 90 -3.48 2.94 -8.04
N ASN A 91 -3.08 1.99 -8.87
CA ASN A 91 -3.91 0.89 -9.32
C ASN A 91 -3.25 -0.43 -8.93
N PHE A 92 -3.92 -1.21 -8.10
CA PHE A 92 -3.54 -2.57 -7.77
C PHE A 92 -4.15 -3.53 -8.77
N LEU A 93 -3.33 -4.22 -9.53
CA LEU A 93 -3.74 -5.16 -10.56
C LEU A 93 -3.48 -6.60 -10.11
N ASN A 94 -4.42 -7.47 -10.40
CA ASN A 94 -4.34 -8.91 -10.13
C ASN A 94 -4.02 -9.27 -8.66
N LEU A 95 -4.46 -8.48 -7.68
CA LEU A 95 -4.27 -8.85 -6.27
C LEU A 95 -5.14 -10.06 -5.87
N PHE A 96 -6.34 -10.18 -6.45
CA PHE A 96 -7.32 -11.19 -6.04
C PHE A 96 -7.79 -12.09 -7.19
N ASN A 97 -7.24 -11.90 -8.39
CA ASN A 97 -7.54 -12.71 -9.57
C ASN A 97 -6.30 -12.86 -10.45
N ASP A 98 -6.38 -13.74 -11.45
CA ASP A 98 -5.32 -13.93 -12.45
C ASP A 98 -5.80 -13.57 -13.87
N ASP A 99 -6.89 -12.78 -13.98
CA ASP A 99 -7.44 -12.34 -15.25
C ASP A 99 -6.44 -11.41 -15.96
N PRO A 100 -6.00 -11.71 -17.19
CA PRO A 100 -5.14 -10.82 -17.96
C PRO A 100 -5.78 -9.47 -18.29
N GLU A 101 -7.11 -9.40 -18.29
CA GLU A 101 -7.90 -8.19 -18.57
C GLU A 101 -8.33 -7.46 -17.29
N ASP A 102 -7.76 -7.83 -16.13
CA ASP A 102 -8.07 -7.19 -14.85
C ASP A 102 -7.85 -5.68 -14.91
N THR A 103 -8.89 -4.91 -14.59
CA THR A 103 -8.87 -3.46 -14.55
C THR A 103 -8.41 -2.91 -13.19
N GLY A 104 -8.33 -3.78 -12.19
CA GLY A 104 -7.72 -3.52 -10.89
C GLY A 104 -8.59 -2.78 -9.88
N ILE A 105 -7.91 -2.30 -8.85
CA ILE A 105 -8.45 -1.56 -7.72
C ILE A 105 -7.74 -0.22 -7.65
N ALA A 106 -8.47 0.86 -7.90
CA ALA A 106 -7.95 2.20 -7.66
C ALA A 106 -7.83 2.46 -6.17
N GLY A 107 -6.68 2.95 -5.71
CA GLY A 107 -6.42 3.26 -4.32
C GLY A 107 -5.86 4.66 -4.14
N VAL A 108 -6.21 5.29 -3.01
CA VAL A 108 -5.48 6.42 -2.47
C VAL A 108 -4.94 6.00 -1.13
N ASP A 109 -3.64 5.74 -1.10
CA ASP A 109 -2.89 5.39 0.11
C ASP A 109 -2.31 6.65 0.74
N ILE A 110 -2.40 6.77 2.04
CA ILE A 110 -1.84 7.85 2.85
C ILE A 110 -0.88 7.23 3.85
N TYR A 111 0.38 7.61 3.77
CA TYR A 111 1.41 7.20 4.72
C TYR A 111 1.85 8.38 5.58
N ARG A 112 2.00 8.15 6.88
CA ARG A 112 2.78 8.99 7.77
C ARG A 112 4.12 8.33 8.02
N MET A 113 5.19 9.11 7.84
CA MET A 113 6.57 8.64 7.91
C MET A 113 7.26 9.16 9.16
N ASP A 114 8.18 8.39 9.73
CA ASP A 114 9.03 8.82 10.84
C ASP A 114 10.26 9.61 10.36
N ALA A 115 11.10 10.01 11.34
CA ALA A 115 12.32 10.76 11.07
C ALA A 115 13.34 9.98 10.21
N ASP A 116 13.30 8.64 10.23
CA ASP A 116 14.18 7.77 9.46
C ASP A 116 13.60 7.44 8.07
N GLY A 117 12.37 7.91 7.78
CA GLY A 117 11.67 7.67 6.53
C GLY A 117 11.01 6.30 6.44
N LYS A 118 10.66 5.71 7.58
CA LYS A 118 9.83 4.51 7.64
C LYS A 118 8.36 4.88 7.81
N ALA A 119 7.47 4.15 7.17
CA ALA A 119 6.03 4.29 7.39
C ALA A 119 5.68 3.84 8.80
N ILE A 120 5.02 4.72 9.57
CA ILE A 120 4.56 4.46 10.94
C ILE A 120 3.05 4.38 11.04
N GLU A 121 2.34 4.83 10.01
CA GLU A 121 0.88 4.81 10.00
C GLU A 121 0.37 4.87 8.55
N HIS A 122 -0.76 4.22 8.27
CA HIS A 122 -1.30 4.12 6.93
C HIS A 122 -2.83 4.08 6.94
N TRP A 123 -3.40 4.84 6.03
CA TRP A 123 -4.82 4.82 5.64
C TRP A 123 -4.94 4.54 4.15
N ASP A 124 -6.01 3.92 3.75
CA ASP A 124 -6.36 3.79 2.33
C ASP A 124 -7.85 4.00 2.08
N THR A 125 -8.15 4.40 0.86
CA THR A 125 -9.50 4.38 0.29
C THR A 125 -9.42 3.64 -1.02
N LEU A 126 -10.22 2.60 -1.17
CA LEU A 126 -10.15 1.68 -2.30
C LEU A 126 -11.46 1.67 -3.08
N GLN A 127 -11.34 1.65 -4.41
CA GLN A 127 -12.48 1.53 -5.33
C GLN A 127 -12.16 0.52 -6.42
N VAL A 128 -13.05 -0.45 -6.60
CA VAL A 128 -12.93 -1.40 -7.71
C VAL A 128 -13.14 -0.70 -9.04
N VAL A 129 -12.29 -1.03 -10.00
CA VAL A 129 -12.42 -0.58 -11.40
C VAL A 129 -12.92 -1.77 -12.21
N GLY A 130 -14.15 -1.71 -12.71
CA GLY A 130 -14.77 -2.81 -13.46
C GLY A 130 -15.57 -3.79 -12.61
N ASP A 131 -15.32 -5.10 -12.70
CA ASP A 131 -16.10 -6.11 -11.99
C ASP A 131 -15.87 -6.07 -10.48
N PRO A 132 -16.89 -5.75 -9.66
CA PRO A 132 -16.76 -5.63 -8.22
C PRO A 132 -16.42 -6.96 -7.53
N THR A 133 -16.63 -8.11 -8.16
CA THR A 133 -16.30 -9.42 -7.57
C THR A 133 -14.80 -9.60 -7.36
N ASN A 134 -13.96 -8.92 -8.14
CA ASN A 134 -12.51 -9.01 -8.06
C ASN A 134 -11.93 -8.45 -6.75
N ALA A 135 -12.67 -7.61 -6.06
CA ALA A 135 -12.22 -6.99 -4.81
C ALA A 135 -13.22 -7.15 -3.66
N ALA A 136 -14.16 -8.08 -3.78
CA ALA A 136 -15.15 -8.34 -2.74
C ALA A 136 -14.56 -8.46 -1.31
N PRO A 137 -13.38 -9.06 -1.09
CA PRO A 137 -12.76 -9.10 0.23
C PRO A 137 -12.40 -7.72 0.79
N LEU A 138 -12.08 -6.74 -0.07
CA LEU A 138 -11.67 -5.40 0.37
C LEU A 138 -12.85 -4.46 0.62
N ILE A 139 -14.02 -4.75 0.04
CA ILE A 139 -15.20 -3.88 0.12
C ILE A 139 -16.39 -4.53 0.84
N ALA A 140 -16.24 -5.76 1.32
CA ALA A 140 -17.32 -6.48 1.97
C ALA A 140 -17.61 -5.87 3.37
N PRO A 141 -18.86 -5.44 3.65
CA PRO A 141 -19.17 -4.66 4.84
C PRO A 141 -19.15 -5.46 6.15
N ASN A 142 -19.11 -6.79 6.09
CA ASN A 142 -19.26 -7.66 7.25
C ASN A 142 -18.00 -8.49 7.58
N ILE A 143 -16.84 -8.09 7.06
CA ILE A 143 -15.58 -8.74 7.42
C ILE A 143 -15.14 -8.26 8.81
N PRO A 144 -14.80 -9.17 9.74
CA PRO A 144 -14.24 -8.80 11.03
C PRO A 144 -12.95 -8.00 10.85
N ARG A 145 -12.80 -6.94 11.62
CA ARG A 145 -11.58 -6.12 11.57
C ARG A 145 -10.38 -6.89 12.11
N ALA A 146 -9.24 -6.78 11.44
CA ALA A 146 -7.97 -7.36 11.88
C ALA A 146 -7.17 -6.45 12.83
N ASN A 147 -7.63 -5.20 13.01
CA ASN A 147 -7.03 -4.20 13.89
C ASN A 147 -8.11 -3.40 14.65
N PRO A 148 -7.77 -2.74 15.80
CA PRO A 148 -8.74 -2.01 16.61
C PRO A 148 -9.01 -0.58 16.13
N TYR A 149 -8.31 -0.08 15.12
CA TYR A 149 -8.34 1.32 14.72
C TYR A 149 -9.50 1.60 13.76
N GLY A 150 -10.00 2.84 13.79
CA GLY A 150 -10.98 3.34 12.82
C GLY A 150 -10.32 3.78 11.50
N MET A 151 -11.16 4.11 10.53
CA MET A 151 -10.71 4.64 9.23
C MET A 151 -10.26 6.11 9.30
N PHE A 152 -10.57 6.80 10.42
CA PHE A 152 -10.31 8.23 10.61
C PHE A 152 -9.67 8.50 11.95
#